data_8c0e9c1dfe1a6ea89058f3a4a3516cdf
#
_entry.id   8c0e9c1dfe1a6ea89058f3a4a3516cdf
#
_cell.length_a   1.000
_cell.length_b   1.000
_cell.length_c   1.000
_cell.angle_alpha   90.00
_cell.angle_beta   90.00
_cell.angle_gamma   90.00
#
_symmetry.space_group_name_H-M   'P 1'
#
loop_
_entity.id
_entity.type
_entity.pdbx_description
1 polymer ?
#
loop_
_entity_poly.entity_id
_entity_poly.type
_entity_poly.pdbx_seq_one_letter_code
_entity_poly.pdbx_strand_id
1 'polypeptide(L)'
;MQLPQSQDQLNKKQKALLLMDFMHRIMIHHAMWFAEVQHQYGREKALEAMKEAYAKSSSIQLNRLAKTLGFEMKDNIPGPLLDLPDEKLAELIESVAVNWLANDGVWFQAVEFKHGLFDAKRCNDTCWAHFSPFEAWSIRNFLNLPENCGLEGLKTALQFRLYATINKQSIVEETPTSFVFRMNECRVQNARKRKGLEDYPCKSGGLVEYTTFAQAIDPRIKTECISCPPDPHPGEYFCAWKFYLDH
;
A
#
# COMPACT_ATOMS: atom_id res chain seq x y z
N MET A 1 -0.85 37.68 20.45
CA MET A 1 -1.93 37.11 19.62
C MET A 1 -2.80 36.26 20.55
N GLN A 2 -4.07 36.59 20.68
CA GLN A 2 -4.98 35.89 21.60
C GLN A 2 -5.37 34.56 20.92
N LEU A 3 -5.21 33.44 21.64
CA LEU A 3 -5.59 32.11 21.11
C LEU A 3 -7.11 31.98 21.04
N PRO A 4 -7.68 31.34 20.01
CA PRO A 4 -9.10 31.06 19.94
C PRO A 4 -9.50 30.11 21.08
N GLN A 5 -10.60 30.40 21.77
CA GLN A 5 -11.07 29.66 22.92
C GLN A 5 -12.07 28.53 22.53
N SER A 6 -12.59 28.60 21.30
CA SER A 6 -13.50 27.58 20.75
C SER A 6 -13.40 27.52 19.23
N GLN A 7 -13.93 26.45 18.62
CA GLN A 7 -13.97 26.28 17.17
C GLN A 7 -14.82 27.36 16.46
N ASP A 8 -15.79 27.94 17.12
CA ASP A 8 -16.67 28.98 16.55
C ASP A 8 -15.91 30.27 16.26
N GLN A 9 -14.83 30.54 17.00
CA GLN A 9 -13.97 31.70 16.80
C GLN A 9 -13.00 31.56 15.62
N LEU A 10 -12.93 30.37 14.98
CA LEU A 10 -12.07 30.13 13.84
C LEU A 10 -12.64 30.77 12.58
N ASN A 11 -11.76 31.42 11.80
CA ASN A 11 -12.11 31.85 10.46
C ASN A 11 -12.23 30.68 9.47
N LYS A 12 -12.73 30.93 8.25
CA LYS A 12 -12.96 29.90 7.22
C LYS A 12 -11.70 29.07 6.91
N LYS A 13 -10.53 29.71 6.78
CA LYS A 13 -9.25 29.02 6.52
C LYS A 13 -8.86 28.11 7.68
N GLN A 14 -8.99 28.58 8.91
CA GLN A 14 -8.69 27.80 10.11
C GLN A 14 -9.63 26.61 10.27
N LYS A 15 -10.94 26.77 9.96
CA LYS A 15 -11.91 25.67 9.96
C LYS A 15 -11.56 24.60 8.91
N ALA A 16 -11.12 25.01 7.71
CA ALA A 16 -10.65 24.08 6.69
C ALA A 16 -9.40 23.30 7.14
N LEU A 17 -8.43 23.98 7.75
CA LEU A 17 -7.25 23.32 8.30
C LEU A 17 -7.60 22.34 9.44
N LEU A 18 -8.52 22.72 10.32
CA LEU A 18 -9.00 21.85 11.39
C LEU A 18 -9.70 20.59 10.83
N LEU A 19 -10.48 20.73 9.75
CA LEU A 19 -11.11 19.58 9.08
C LEU A 19 -10.04 18.61 8.55
N MET A 20 -8.99 19.11 7.91
CA MET A 20 -7.87 18.27 7.43
C MET A 20 -7.16 17.57 8.59
N ASP A 21 -6.92 18.28 9.68
CA ASP A 21 -6.34 17.71 10.91
C ASP A 21 -7.24 16.61 11.52
N PHE A 22 -8.56 16.80 11.54
CA PHE A 22 -9.49 15.76 11.99
C PHE A 22 -9.45 14.50 11.11
N MET A 23 -9.37 14.66 9.79
CA MET A 23 -9.20 13.51 8.88
C MET A 23 -7.90 12.75 9.17
N HIS A 24 -6.80 13.47 9.40
CA HIS A 24 -5.52 12.87 9.81
C HIS A 24 -5.65 12.12 11.14
N ARG A 25 -6.30 12.71 12.16
CA ARG A 25 -6.52 12.05 13.46
C ARG A 25 -7.35 10.77 13.31
N ILE A 26 -8.35 10.73 12.44
CA ILE A 26 -9.15 9.54 12.18
C ILE A 26 -8.27 8.43 11.58
N MET A 27 -7.42 8.74 10.59
CA MET A 27 -6.51 7.76 9.99
C MET A 27 -5.54 7.18 11.02
N ILE A 28 -4.91 8.03 11.83
CA ILE A 28 -3.98 7.56 12.88
C ILE A 28 -4.72 6.74 13.94
N HIS A 29 -5.90 7.16 14.37
CA HIS A 29 -6.69 6.41 15.37
C HIS A 29 -7.12 5.04 14.83
N HIS A 30 -7.48 4.95 13.55
CA HIS A 30 -7.77 3.66 12.89
C HIS A 30 -6.54 2.74 12.90
N ALA A 31 -5.36 3.28 12.55
CA ALA A 31 -4.12 2.51 12.58
C ALA A 31 -3.73 2.05 14.00
N MET A 32 -3.95 2.91 15.02
CA MET A 32 -3.70 2.55 16.42
C MET A 32 -4.65 1.46 16.91
N TRP A 33 -5.92 1.49 16.53
CA TRP A 33 -6.87 0.41 16.83
C TRP A 33 -6.43 -0.91 16.21
N PHE A 34 -6.05 -0.90 14.95
CA PHE A 34 -5.55 -2.10 14.28
C PHE A 34 -4.31 -2.67 14.99
N ALA A 35 -3.33 -1.80 15.28
CA ALA A 35 -2.10 -2.20 15.97
C ALA A 35 -2.38 -2.82 17.36
N GLU A 36 -3.30 -2.22 18.12
CA GLU A 36 -3.65 -2.74 19.45
C GLU A 36 -4.41 -4.06 19.37
N VAL A 37 -5.38 -4.20 18.48
CA VAL A 37 -6.08 -5.48 18.29
C VAL A 37 -5.10 -6.57 17.80
N GLN A 38 -4.16 -6.23 16.91
CA GLN A 38 -3.10 -7.16 16.48
C GLN A 38 -2.19 -7.56 17.65
N HIS A 39 -1.85 -6.62 18.52
CA HIS A 39 -1.05 -6.89 19.71
C HIS A 39 -1.74 -7.84 20.68
N GLN A 40 -3.03 -7.62 20.93
CA GLN A 40 -3.81 -8.39 21.91
C GLN A 40 -4.26 -9.76 21.41
N TYR A 41 -4.62 -9.88 20.13
CA TYR A 41 -5.32 -11.05 19.59
C TYR A 41 -4.64 -11.71 18.39
N GLY A 42 -3.57 -11.13 17.88
CA GLY A 42 -2.86 -11.62 16.69
C GLY A 42 -3.44 -11.07 15.39
N ARG A 43 -2.68 -11.27 14.31
CA ARG A 43 -2.94 -10.65 13.00
C ARG A 43 -4.28 -11.07 12.39
N GLU A 44 -4.62 -12.36 12.41
CA GLU A 44 -5.84 -12.88 11.78
C GLU A 44 -7.08 -12.21 12.36
N LYS A 45 -7.21 -12.21 13.69
CA LYS A 45 -8.34 -11.57 14.36
C LYS A 45 -8.36 -10.05 14.17
N ALA A 46 -7.19 -9.42 14.05
CA ALA A 46 -7.11 -7.99 13.75
C ALA A 46 -7.60 -7.67 12.33
N LEU A 47 -7.28 -8.50 11.35
CA LEU A 47 -7.76 -8.35 9.97
C LEU A 47 -9.28 -8.56 9.87
N GLU A 48 -9.82 -9.56 10.57
CA GLU A 48 -11.28 -9.79 10.65
C GLU A 48 -12.00 -8.58 11.29
N ALA A 49 -11.55 -8.14 12.45
CA ALA A 49 -12.10 -6.97 13.13
C ALA A 49 -12.01 -5.70 12.28
N MET A 50 -10.88 -5.51 11.59
CA MET A 50 -10.69 -4.37 10.69
C MET A 50 -11.63 -4.41 9.50
N LYS A 51 -11.89 -5.59 8.90
CA LYS A 51 -12.84 -5.76 7.79
C LYS A 51 -14.23 -5.25 8.18
N GLU A 52 -14.71 -5.67 9.33
CA GLU A 52 -16.02 -5.21 9.85
C GLU A 52 -16.01 -3.72 10.21
N ALA A 53 -14.97 -3.28 10.91
CA ALA A 53 -14.84 -1.89 11.32
C ALA A 53 -14.75 -0.96 10.12
N TYR A 54 -13.96 -1.33 9.10
CA TYR A 54 -13.83 -0.55 7.87
C TYR A 54 -15.16 -0.46 7.11
N ALA A 55 -15.84 -1.58 6.89
CA ALA A 55 -17.11 -1.59 6.17
C ALA A 55 -18.18 -0.69 6.85
N LYS A 56 -18.29 -0.77 8.17
CA LYS A 56 -19.25 0.05 8.94
C LYS A 56 -18.80 1.52 9.01
N SER A 57 -17.55 1.76 9.35
CA SER A 57 -17.01 3.13 9.54
C SER A 57 -16.99 3.91 8.24
N SER A 58 -16.53 3.33 7.13
CA SER A 58 -16.52 3.99 5.83
C SER A 58 -17.93 4.36 5.36
N SER A 59 -18.90 3.45 5.50
CA SER A 59 -20.29 3.73 5.17
C SER A 59 -20.84 4.91 6.00
N ILE A 60 -20.61 4.92 7.31
CA ILE A 60 -21.06 6.03 8.19
C ILE A 60 -20.41 7.36 7.77
N GLN A 61 -19.09 7.35 7.53
CA GLN A 61 -18.35 8.57 7.20
C GLN A 61 -18.76 9.11 5.84
N LEU A 62 -18.86 8.25 4.83
CA LEU A 62 -19.25 8.65 3.47
C LEU A 62 -20.70 9.17 3.42
N ASN A 63 -21.64 8.52 4.11
CA ASN A 63 -23.03 9.01 4.19
C ASN A 63 -23.13 10.38 4.87
N ARG A 64 -22.34 10.63 5.94
CA ARG A 64 -22.28 11.96 6.57
C ARG A 64 -21.69 13.00 5.62
N LEU A 65 -20.63 12.65 4.90
CA LEU A 65 -19.99 13.52 3.93
C LEU A 65 -20.96 13.84 2.78
N ALA A 66 -21.65 12.84 2.25
CA ALA A 66 -22.66 12.96 1.21
C ALA A 66 -23.77 13.93 1.63
N LYS A 67 -24.32 13.75 2.84
CA LYS A 67 -25.34 14.65 3.39
C LYS A 67 -24.84 16.09 3.52
N THR A 68 -23.60 16.28 3.95
CA THR A 68 -23.02 17.62 4.19
C THR A 68 -22.68 18.34 2.89
N LEU A 69 -22.17 17.61 1.88
CA LEU A 69 -21.74 18.16 0.61
C LEU A 69 -22.82 18.12 -0.48
N GLY A 70 -23.97 17.45 -0.23
CA GLY A 70 -25.12 17.43 -1.12
C GLY A 70 -24.94 16.50 -2.33
N PHE A 71 -24.29 15.34 -2.19
CA PHE A 71 -24.25 14.32 -3.23
C PHE A 71 -24.93 13.02 -2.78
N GLU A 72 -25.33 12.21 -3.75
CA GLU A 72 -25.99 10.93 -3.48
C GLU A 72 -24.98 9.79 -3.35
N MET A 73 -25.35 8.78 -2.56
CA MET A 73 -24.67 7.49 -2.50
C MET A 73 -25.43 6.47 -3.34
N LYS A 74 -24.72 5.70 -4.18
CA LYS A 74 -25.27 4.60 -4.99
C LYS A 74 -24.52 3.33 -4.62
N ASP A 75 -25.19 2.32 -4.11
CA ASP A 75 -24.59 1.03 -3.67
C ASP A 75 -23.39 1.19 -2.71
N ASN A 76 -23.48 2.12 -1.77
CA ASN A 76 -22.42 2.53 -0.85
C ASN A 76 -21.20 3.20 -1.51
N ILE A 77 -21.31 3.60 -2.77
CA ILE A 77 -20.28 4.34 -3.50
C ILE A 77 -20.75 5.79 -3.67
N PRO A 78 -19.88 6.80 -3.45
CA PRO A 78 -20.20 8.18 -3.78
C PRO A 78 -20.59 8.35 -5.25
N GLY A 79 -21.80 8.85 -5.53
CA GLY A 79 -22.28 9.07 -6.89
C GLY A 79 -21.28 9.84 -7.77
N PRO A 80 -20.64 10.92 -7.29
CA PRO A 80 -19.62 11.64 -8.05
C PRO A 80 -18.45 10.78 -8.57
N LEU A 81 -18.13 9.66 -7.92
CA LEU A 81 -17.11 8.73 -8.44
C LEU A 81 -17.65 7.87 -9.59
N LEU A 82 -18.91 7.48 -9.53
CA LEU A 82 -19.57 6.71 -10.58
C LEU A 82 -19.91 7.56 -11.81
N ASP A 83 -20.03 8.87 -11.64
CA ASP A 83 -20.31 9.81 -12.71
C ASP A 83 -19.03 10.28 -13.45
N LEU A 84 -17.83 9.87 -12.96
CA LEU A 84 -16.57 10.13 -13.67
C LEU A 84 -16.45 9.27 -14.93
N PRO A 85 -15.89 9.79 -16.03
CA PRO A 85 -15.41 8.95 -17.13
C PRO A 85 -14.36 7.93 -16.64
N ASP A 86 -14.34 6.74 -17.27
CA ASP A 86 -13.42 5.65 -16.88
C ASP A 86 -11.95 6.08 -16.84
N GLU A 87 -11.54 6.92 -17.82
CA GLU A 87 -10.17 7.45 -17.88
C GLU A 87 -9.87 8.34 -16.67
N LYS A 88 -10.84 9.13 -16.20
CA LYS A 88 -10.67 9.99 -15.02
C LYS A 88 -10.64 9.19 -13.72
N LEU A 89 -11.40 8.12 -13.65
CA LEU A 89 -11.35 7.21 -12.52
C LEU A 89 -10.00 6.47 -12.49
N ALA A 90 -9.47 6.04 -13.64
CA ALA A 90 -8.14 5.45 -13.75
C ALA A 90 -7.04 6.44 -13.32
N GLU A 91 -7.08 7.70 -13.78
CA GLU A 91 -6.15 8.75 -13.34
C GLU A 91 -6.22 8.99 -11.82
N LEU A 92 -7.42 8.91 -11.22
CA LEU A 92 -7.59 9.06 -9.77
C LEU A 92 -6.97 7.89 -9.01
N ILE A 93 -7.16 6.66 -9.49
CA ILE A 93 -6.53 5.46 -8.93
C ILE A 93 -5.01 5.58 -8.97
N GLU A 94 -4.44 5.99 -10.12
CA GLU A 94 -2.99 6.23 -10.23
C GLU A 94 -2.53 7.31 -9.24
N SER A 95 -3.25 8.41 -9.12
CA SER A 95 -2.93 9.50 -8.20
C SER A 95 -2.89 9.03 -6.74
N VAL A 96 -3.83 8.17 -6.34
CA VAL A 96 -3.85 7.58 -4.99
C VAL A 96 -2.65 6.65 -4.79
N ALA A 97 -2.28 5.83 -5.77
CA ALA A 97 -1.10 4.97 -5.69
C ALA A 97 0.22 5.77 -5.63
N VAL A 98 0.30 6.89 -6.39
CA VAL A 98 1.43 7.84 -6.29
C VAL A 98 1.50 8.49 -4.91
N ASN A 99 0.36 8.90 -4.34
CA ASN A 99 0.32 9.49 -3.00
C ASN A 99 0.75 8.49 -1.92
N TRP A 100 0.37 7.22 -2.06
CA TRP A 100 0.83 6.16 -1.17
C TRP A 100 2.37 6.02 -1.20
N LEU A 101 2.97 5.95 -2.39
CA LEU A 101 4.43 5.88 -2.52
C LEU A 101 5.14 7.13 -1.98
N ALA A 102 4.56 8.31 -2.23
CA ALA A 102 5.09 9.57 -1.68
C ALA A 102 5.06 9.57 -0.15
N ASN A 103 3.97 9.04 0.46
CA ASN A 103 3.87 8.90 1.90
C ASN A 103 4.97 8.01 2.48
N ASP A 104 5.25 6.86 1.85
CA ASP A 104 6.34 5.95 2.26
C ASP A 104 7.70 6.69 2.21
N GLY A 105 7.99 7.39 1.11
CA GLY A 105 9.22 8.17 0.96
C GLY A 105 9.37 9.30 1.97
N VAL A 106 8.29 10.00 2.31
CA VAL A 106 8.30 11.08 3.33
C VAL A 106 8.55 10.51 4.73
N TRP A 107 7.94 9.39 5.08
CA TRP A 107 8.20 8.71 6.35
C TRP A 107 9.66 8.24 6.44
N PHE A 108 10.18 7.63 5.36
CA PHE A 108 11.57 7.21 5.29
C PHE A 108 12.52 8.37 5.54
N GLN A 109 12.35 9.49 4.82
CA GLN A 109 13.18 10.69 4.98
C GLN A 109 13.05 11.34 6.36
N ALA A 110 11.86 11.33 6.94
CA ALA A 110 11.65 11.89 8.28
C ALA A 110 12.45 11.14 9.37
N VAL A 111 12.64 9.82 9.19
CA VAL A 111 13.51 9.02 10.06
C VAL A 111 14.97 9.17 9.66
N GLU A 112 15.30 9.07 8.37
CA GLU A 112 16.67 9.13 7.85
C GLU A 112 17.39 10.40 8.26
N PHE A 113 16.76 11.57 8.10
CA PHE A 113 17.38 12.86 8.43
C PHE A 113 17.64 13.06 9.92
N LYS A 114 16.94 12.35 10.77
CA LYS A 114 17.11 12.48 12.24
C LYS A 114 17.94 11.37 12.86
N HIS A 115 17.85 10.15 12.30
CA HIS A 115 18.39 8.94 12.91
C HIS A 115 19.34 8.17 11.99
N GLY A 116 19.47 8.58 10.73
CA GLY A 116 20.34 7.96 9.74
C GLY A 116 19.70 6.85 8.91
N LEU A 117 20.41 6.48 7.84
CA LEU A 117 19.94 5.53 6.83
C LEU A 117 19.60 4.15 7.39
N PHE A 118 20.42 3.62 8.30
CA PHE A 118 20.22 2.28 8.86
C PHE A 118 18.93 2.18 9.69
N ASP A 119 18.64 3.20 10.49
CA ASP A 119 17.41 3.23 11.28
C ASP A 119 16.18 3.41 10.39
N ALA A 120 16.26 4.26 9.37
CA ALA A 120 15.21 4.41 8.37
C ALA A 120 14.93 3.09 7.64
N LYS A 121 15.99 2.38 7.19
CA LYS A 121 15.86 1.06 6.55
C LYS A 121 15.22 0.04 7.48
N ARG A 122 15.66 -0.06 8.71
CA ARG A 122 15.10 -0.99 9.69
C ARG A 122 13.61 -0.73 9.92
N CYS A 123 13.21 0.52 10.08
CA CYS A 123 11.80 0.90 10.22
C CYS A 123 10.99 0.57 8.97
N ASN A 124 11.53 0.87 7.78
CA ASN A 124 10.88 0.59 6.51
C ASN A 124 10.71 -0.91 6.30
N ASP A 125 11.75 -1.71 6.46
CA ASP A 125 11.71 -3.16 6.30
C ASP A 125 10.69 -3.81 7.25
N THR A 126 10.62 -3.35 8.51
CA THR A 126 9.61 -3.82 9.47
C THR A 126 8.20 -3.35 9.10
N CYS A 127 8.05 -2.13 8.58
CA CYS A 127 6.76 -1.65 8.07
C CYS A 127 6.25 -2.57 6.94
N TRP A 128 7.13 -2.95 6.01
CA TRP A 128 6.81 -3.88 4.94
C TRP A 128 6.41 -5.28 5.43
N ALA A 129 7.00 -5.76 6.53
CA ALA A 129 6.58 -7.03 7.17
C ALA A 129 5.12 -7.01 7.67
N HIS A 130 4.58 -5.83 7.92
CA HIS A 130 3.18 -5.66 8.30
C HIS A 130 2.29 -5.31 7.11
N PHE A 131 2.76 -4.41 6.24
CA PHE A 131 1.96 -3.89 5.13
C PHE A 131 1.76 -4.93 4.02
N SER A 132 2.79 -5.69 3.64
CA SER A 132 2.68 -6.64 2.53
C SER A 132 1.62 -7.73 2.75
N PRO A 133 1.56 -8.42 3.91
CA PRO A 133 0.49 -9.37 4.15
C PRO A 133 -0.89 -8.72 4.31
N PHE A 134 -0.96 -7.46 4.76
CA PHE A 134 -2.20 -6.70 4.74
C PHE A 134 -2.66 -6.38 3.30
N GLU A 135 -1.76 -5.91 2.44
CA GLU A 135 -2.06 -5.62 1.03
C GLU A 135 -2.55 -6.89 0.31
N ALA A 136 -1.85 -8.02 0.51
CA ALA A 136 -2.26 -9.32 -0.03
C ALA A 136 -3.66 -9.75 0.45
N TRP A 137 -3.93 -9.64 1.74
CA TRP A 137 -5.24 -9.93 2.32
C TRP A 137 -6.34 -9.02 1.74
N SER A 138 -6.07 -7.71 1.60
CA SER A 138 -7.00 -6.76 1.00
C SER A 138 -7.34 -7.11 -0.45
N ILE A 139 -6.31 -7.45 -1.25
CA ILE A 139 -6.46 -7.87 -2.64
C ILE A 139 -7.26 -9.18 -2.74
N ARG A 140 -6.95 -10.16 -1.88
CA ARG A 140 -7.71 -11.42 -1.83
C ARG A 140 -9.20 -11.18 -1.57
N ASN A 141 -9.53 -10.30 -0.61
CA ASN A 141 -10.92 -9.96 -0.33
C ASN A 141 -11.59 -9.22 -1.50
N PHE A 142 -10.89 -8.29 -2.13
CA PHE A 142 -11.41 -7.53 -3.27
C PHE A 142 -11.72 -8.43 -4.47
N LEU A 143 -10.81 -9.38 -4.76
CA LEU A 143 -10.93 -10.31 -5.90
C LEU A 143 -11.71 -11.59 -5.56
N ASN A 144 -12.10 -11.80 -4.31
CA ASN A 144 -12.66 -13.06 -3.82
C ASN A 144 -11.78 -14.29 -4.17
N LEU A 145 -10.45 -14.15 -4.03
CA LEU A 145 -9.54 -15.25 -4.31
C LEU A 145 -9.76 -16.39 -3.31
N PRO A 146 -9.81 -17.65 -3.78
CA PRO A 146 -9.95 -18.79 -2.90
C PRO A 146 -8.70 -18.98 -2.02
N GLU A 147 -8.84 -19.77 -0.96
CA GLU A 147 -7.68 -20.28 -0.23
C GLU A 147 -6.85 -21.19 -1.15
N ASN A 148 -5.52 -21.17 -0.94
CA ASN A 148 -4.59 -21.99 -1.73
C ASN A 148 -4.72 -21.78 -3.24
N CYS A 149 -4.87 -20.54 -3.69
CA CYS A 149 -5.04 -20.20 -5.10
C CYS A 149 -3.75 -20.34 -5.93
N GLY A 150 -2.64 -20.73 -5.33
CA GLY A 150 -1.38 -21.05 -5.99
C GLY A 150 -0.74 -19.89 -6.73
N LEU A 151 0.10 -20.23 -7.70
CA LEU A 151 0.85 -19.25 -8.48
C LEU A 151 -0.05 -18.38 -9.37
N GLU A 152 -1.16 -18.92 -9.88
CA GLU A 152 -2.11 -18.14 -10.68
C GLU A 152 -2.78 -17.03 -9.84
N GLY A 153 -3.17 -17.37 -8.60
CA GLY A 153 -3.68 -16.38 -7.66
C GLY A 153 -2.64 -15.31 -7.32
N LEU A 154 -1.38 -15.71 -7.15
CA LEU A 154 -0.29 -14.75 -6.91
C LEU A 154 -0.05 -13.86 -8.13
N LYS A 155 0.02 -14.41 -9.36
CA LYS A 155 0.18 -13.61 -10.59
C LYS A 155 -0.93 -12.57 -10.70
N THR A 156 -2.17 -12.97 -10.45
CA THR A 156 -3.30 -12.06 -10.44
C THR A 156 -3.14 -10.99 -9.37
N ALA A 157 -2.85 -11.38 -8.13
CA ALA A 157 -2.71 -10.45 -7.01
C ALA A 157 -1.60 -9.40 -7.23
N LEU A 158 -0.49 -9.79 -7.85
CA LEU A 158 0.61 -8.87 -8.18
C LEU A 158 0.17 -7.72 -9.10
N GLN A 159 -0.85 -7.94 -9.96
CA GLN A 159 -1.38 -6.90 -10.84
C GLN A 159 -2.31 -5.89 -10.13
N PHE A 160 -2.78 -6.22 -8.92
CA PHE A 160 -3.65 -5.36 -8.12
C PHE A 160 -2.94 -4.63 -6.99
N ARG A 161 -1.62 -4.77 -6.91
CA ARG A 161 -0.81 -4.02 -5.96
C ARG A 161 -0.77 -2.53 -6.33
N LEU A 162 -0.65 -1.68 -5.33
CA LEU A 162 -0.41 -0.24 -5.53
C LEU A 162 0.81 0.00 -6.45
N TYR A 163 1.84 -0.82 -6.34
CA TYR A 163 3.01 -0.77 -7.23
C TYR A 163 2.70 -1.08 -8.69
N ALA A 164 1.75 -1.96 -8.99
CA ALA A 164 1.40 -2.32 -10.37
C ALA A 164 0.85 -1.12 -11.14
N THR A 165 0.16 -0.20 -10.46
CA THR A 165 -0.42 1.00 -11.05
C THR A 165 0.64 2.03 -11.46
N ILE A 166 1.80 2.07 -10.80
CA ILE A 166 2.79 3.14 -10.92
C ILE A 166 4.16 2.70 -11.47
N ASN A 167 4.32 1.40 -11.72
CA ASN A 167 5.55 0.79 -12.22
C ASN A 167 5.24 -0.08 -13.45
N LYS A 168 6.28 -0.49 -14.21
CA LYS A 168 6.12 -1.52 -15.22
C LYS A 168 6.70 -2.83 -14.73
N GLN A 169 5.90 -3.87 -14.81
CA GLN A 169 6.19 -5.20 -14.32
C GLN A 169 6.03 -6.22 -15.43
N SER A 170 6.72 -7.34 -15.34
CA SER A 170 6.52 -8.49 -16.22
C SER A 170 6.63 -9.81 -15.47
N ILE A 171 5.95 -10.81 -15.98
CA ILE A 171 6.07 -12.19 -15.55
C ILE A 171 6.74 -12.94 -16.69
N VAL A 172 7.79 -13.68 -16.39
CA VAL A 172 8.61 -14.40 -17.35
C VAL A 172 9.01 -15.77 -16.79
N GLU A 173 9.63 -16.61 -17.61
CA GLU A 173 10.16 -17.92 -17.19
C GLU A 173 9.10 -18.78 -16.49
N GLU A 174 7.90 -18.80 -17.05
CA GLU A 174 6.76 -19.53 -16.47
C GLU A 174 6.88 -21.03 -16.69
N THR A 175 6.66 -21.77 -15.62
CA THR A 175 6.49 -23.23 -15.60
C THR A 175 5.24 -23.59 -14.79
N PRO A 176 4.79 -24.85 -14.79
CA PRO A 176 3.66 -25.23 -13.92
C PRO A 176 3.89 -24.99 -12.42
N THR A 177 5.14 -24.92 -11.97
CA THR A 177 5.50 -24.81 -10.55
C THR A 177 6.31 -23.56 -10.21
N SER A 178 6.57 -22.65 -11.13
CA SER A 178 7.30 -21.42 -10.87
C SER A 178 7.09 -20.33 -11.93
N PHE A 179 7.36 -19.09 -11.55
CA PHE A 179 7.53 -17.98 -12.49
C PHE A 179 8.53 -16.96 -11.92
N VAL A 180 9.06 -16.10 -12.79
CA VAL A 180 9.89 -14.97 -12.41
C VAL A 180 9.11 -13.67 -12.63
N PHE A 181 8.99 -12.89 -11.57
CA PHE A 181 8.44 -11.53 -11.60
C PHE A 181 9.59 -10.54 -11.72
N ARG A 182 9.50 -9.59 -12.65
CA ARG A 182 10.48 -8.53 -12.86
C ARG A 182 9.87 -7.15 -12.70
N MET A 183 10.60 -6.25 -12.06
CA MET A 183 10.30 -4.83 -12.01
C MET A 183 11.11 -4.12 -13.11
N ASN A 184 10.50 -3.95 -14.29
CA ASN A 184 11.16 -3.40 -15.47
C ASN A 184 11.36 -1.87 -15.33
N GLU A 185 10.34 -1.15 -14.88
CA GLU A 185 10.46 0.26 -14.51
C GLU A 185 10.02 0.46 -13.05
N CYS A 186 10.90 1.01 -12.25
CA CYS A 186 10.65 1.31 -10.85
C CYS A 186 10.67 2.82 -10.62
N ARG A 187 9.54 3.39 -10.16
CA ARG A 187 9.41 4.82 -9.93
C ARG A 187 10.44 5.36 -8.92
N VAL A 188 10.75 4.57 -7.89
CA VAL A 188 11.77 4.92 -6.89
C VAL A 188 13.15 5.00 -7.52
N GLN A 189 13.57 3.96 -8.25
CA GLN A 189 14.88 3.88 -8.87
C GLN A 189 15.02 4.93 -10.00
N ASN A 190 14.00 5.09 -10.83
CA ASN A 190 13.98 6.12 -11.86
C ASN A 190 14.08 7.54 -11.28
N ALA A 191 13.48 7.80 -10.11
CA ALA A 191 13.61 9.09 -9.44
C ALA A 191 15.04 9.33 -8.94
N ARG A 192 15.73 8.31 -8.46
CA ARG A 192 17.13 8.37 -8.04
C ARG A 192 18.07 8.59 -9.24
N LYS A 193 17.90 7.81 -10.33
CA LYS A 193 18.67 7.97 -11.57
C LYS A 193 18.57 9.40 -12.13
N ARG A 194 17.36 9.99 -12.15
CA ARG A 194 17.19 11.39 -12.59
C ARG A 194 17.94 12.41 -11.73
N LYS A 195 18.25 12.07 -10.48
CA LYS A 195 19.03 12.90 -9.55
C LYS A 195 20.52 12.55 -9.55
N GLY A 196 20.97 11.63 -10.38
CA GLY A 196 22.37 11.16 -10.42
C GLY A 196 22.77 10.39 -9.16
N LEU A 197 21.81 9.80 -8.44
CA LEU A 197 22.06 9.02 -7.23
C LEU A 197 22.16 7.53 -7.57
N GLU A 198 22.93 6.80 -6.76
CA GLU A 198 22.95 5.34 -6.79
C GLU A 198 21.57 4.74 -6.54
N ASP A 199 21.38 3.49 -6.97
CA ASP A 199 20.14 2.78 -6.73
C ASP A 199 19.83 2.68 -5.22
N TYR A 200 18.56 2.80 -4.88
CA TYR A 200 18.09 2.57 -3.51
C TYR A 200 18.31 1.10 -3.14
N PRO A 201 18.93 0.79 -2.01
CA PRO A 201 19.20 -0.58 -1.60
C PRO A 201 17.92 -1.30 -1.14
N CYS A 202 17.09 -1.74 -2.09
CA CYS A 202 15.77 -2.33 -1.84
C CYS A 202 15.82 -3.73 -1.25
N LYS A 203 16.92 -4.49 -1.41
CA LYS A 203 16.95 -5.94 -1.20
C LYS A 203 16.41 -6.39 0.16
N SER A 204 16.80 -5.75 1.26
CA SER A 204 16.32 -6.12 2.60
C SER A 204 14.80 -5.97 2.75
N GLY A 205 14.25 -4.84 2.29
CA GLY A 205 12.80 -4.63 2.25
C GLY A 205 12.11 -5.58 1.29
N GLY A 206 12.65 -5.77 0.09
CA GLY A 206 12.09 -6.66 -0.92
C GLY A 206 12.03 -8.13 -0.49
N LEU A 207 13.04 -8.63 0.24
CA LEU A 207 12.99 -9.98 0.83
C LEU A 207 11.80 -10.15 1.77
N VAL A 208 11.55 -9.17 2.61
CA VAL A 208 10.39 -9.17 3.51
C VAL A 208 9.10 -9.00 2.74
N GLU A 209 9.04 -8.00 1.87
CA GLU A 209 7.87 -7.62 1.08
C GLU A 209 7.33 -8.79 0.25
N TYR A 210 8.14 -9.31 -0.68
CA TYR A 210 7.68 -10.32 -1.63
C TYR A 210 7.43 -11.68 -0.98
N THR A 211 8.22 -12.05 0.04
CA THR A 211 8.01 -13.30 0.77
C THR A 211 6.69 -13.27 1.54
N THR A 212 6.46 -12.21 2.33
CA THR A 212 5.25 -12.13 3.16
C THR A 212 3.98 -11.88 2.33
N PHE A 213 4.10 -11.18 1.20
CA PHE A 213 3.01 -11.01 0.24
C PHE A 213 2.60 -12.36 -0.37
N ALA A 214 3.56 -13.10 -0.92
CA ALA A 214 3.29 -14.39 -1.56
C ALA A 214 2.68 -15.40 -0.58
N GLN A 215 3.24 -15.49 0.64
CA GLN A 215 2.73 -16.37 1.69
C GLN A 215 1.33 -15.99 2.17
N ALA A 216 0.97 -14.72 2.15
CA ALA A 216 -0.37 -14.27 2.50
C ALA A 216 -1.41 -14.54 1.37
N ILE A 217 -0.96 -14.70 0.13
CA ILE A 217 -1.79 -15.18 -0.99
C ILE A 217 -1.98 -16.69 -0.91
N ASP A 218 -0.87 -17.43 -0.78
CA ASP A 218 -0.88 -18.89 -0.59
C ASP A 218 0.36 -19.29 0.22
N PRO A 219 0.21 -19.87 1.43
CA PRO A 219 1.32 -20.14 2.33
C PRO A 219 2.32 -21.17 1.80
N ARG A 220 1.98 -21.91 0.75
CA ARG A 220 2.87 -22.89 0.10
C ARG A 220 3.87 -22.24 -0.84
N ILE A 221 3.63 -20.99 -1.26
CA ILE A 221 4.51 -20.30 -2.21
C ILE A 221 5.81 -19.90 -1.52
N LYS A 222 6.91 -20.27 -2.15
CA LYS A 222 8.27 -19.86 -1.79
C LYS A 222 8.75 -18.74 -2.69
N THR A 223 9.61 -17.90 -2.12
CA THR A 223 10.17 -16.72 -2.80
C THR A 223 11.67 -16.77 -2.78
N GLU A 224 12.30 -16.51 -3.92
CA GLU A 224 13.75 -16.40 -4.09
C GLU A 224 14.06 -15.07 -4.76
N CYS A 225 15.03 -14.32 -4.20
CA CYS A 225 15.55 -13.12 -4.82
C CYS A 225 16.58 -13.50 -5.88
N ILE A 226 16.28 -13.26 -7.14
CA ILE A 226 17.24 -13.46 -8.24
C ILE A 226 18.23 -12.30 -8.28
N SER A 227 17.74 -11.07 -8.27
CA SER A 227 18.55 -9.87 -8.13
C SER A 227 17.70 -8.71 -7.61
N CYS A 228 18.29 -7.87 -6.75
CA CYS A 228 17.64 -6.67 -6.25
C CYS A 228 18.72 -5.70 -5.75
N PRO A 229 18.63 -4.38 -6.04
CA PRO A 229 19.63 -3.42 -5.55
C PRO A 229 19.88 -3.54 -4.04
N PRO A 230 21.12 -3.55 -3.56
CA PRO A 230 22.35 -3.15 -4.28
C PRO A 230 23.05 -4.22 -5.11
N ASP A 231 22.45 -5.41 -5.31
CA ASP A 231 23.03 -6.40 -6.21
C ASP A 231 23.10 -5.83 -7.65
N PRO A 232 24.11 -6.24 -8.45
CA PRO A 232 24.11 -5.96 -9.85
C PRO A 232 22.85 -6.48 -10.54
N HIS A 233 22.29 -5.68 -11.43
CA HIS A 233 21.13 -6.06 -12.23
C HIS A 233 21.32 -5.62 -13.68
N PRO A 234 20.71 -6.31 -14.68
CA PRO A 234 20.76 -5.88 -16.07
C PRO A 234 19.99 -4.57 -16.28
N GLY A 235 20.24 -3.89 -17.39
CA GLY A 235 19.55 -2.63 -17.72
C GLY A 235 18.06 -2.76 -18.00
N GLU A 236 17.56 -3.97 -18.19
CA GLU A 236 16.19 -4.29 -18.60
C GLU A 236 15.19 -4.27 -17.40
N TYR A 237 15.69 -4.49 -16.19
CA TYR A 237 14.88 -4.47 -14.97
C TYR A 237 15.73 -4.08 -13.76
N PHE A 238 15.08 -3.61 -12.69
CA PHE A 238 15.74 -3.24 -11.42
C PHE A 238 15.81 -4.39 -10.43
N CYS A 239 14.77 -5.23 -10.36
CA CYS A 239 14.79 -6.41 -9.50
C CYS A 239 13.99 -7.55 -10.13
N ALA A 240 14.33 -8.77 -9.71
CA ALA A 240 13.70 -10.00 -10.17
C ALA A 240 13.54 -10.98 -9.00
N TRP A 241 12.36 -11.60 -8.93
CA TRP A 241 11.92 -12.48 -7.86
C TRP A 241 11.31 -13.75 -8.45
N LYS A 242 11.81 -14.91 -8.03
CA LYS A 242 11.22 -16.19 -8.39
C LYS A 242 10.22 -16.62 -7.33
N PHE A 243 9.02 -16.99 -7.78
CA PHE A 243 7.99 -17.61 -6.95
C PHE A 243 7.79 -19.04 -7.40
N TYR A 244 7.69 -19.98 -6.45
CA TYR A 244 7.57 -21.39 -6.78
C TYR A 244 6.85 -22.18 -5.71
N LEU A 245 6.32 -23.33 -6.11
CA LEU A 245 5.76 -24.37 -5.25
C LEU A 245 6.73 -25.55 -5.24
N ASP A 246 6.95 -26.16 -4.09
CA ASP A 246 7.63 -27.45 -4.02
C ASP A 246 6.75 -28.54 -4.68
N HIS A 247 7.41 -29.55 -5.19
CA HIS A 247 6.78 -30.75 -5.78
C HIS A 247 6.12 -31.62 -4.71
#